data_c312f1ec0c886a64254961d1b910f5ab
#
_entry.id   c312f1ec0c886a64254961d1b910f5ab
#
_cell.length_a   1.000
_cell.length_b   1.000
_cell.length_c   1.000
_cell.angle_alpha   90.00
_cell.angle_beta   90.00
_cell.angle_gamma   90.00
#
_symmetry.space_group_name_H-M   'P 1'
#
loop_
_entity.id
_entity.type
_entity.pdbx_description
1 polymer ?
#
loop_
_entity_poly.entity_id
_entity_poly.type
_entity_poly.pdbx_seq_one_letter_code
_entity_poly.pdbx_strand_id
1 'polypeptide(L)'
;MTAVDSVPFAAALEENLASASPDMLRAMVALFAQQLMGAEADALCGAEYGQISAERTNSRNGYRARAWDTRAGTVELAIPKLREGSYFPAWLLERRRRSEQALISVVATCYLLGVSTRRVEKLAQSLGVTQLSKSQVGEMAKTLDERVAQFRNRPLDGSAYTFVWIDALMQKVREGGRVINIACLVAVGVNAEGHREILGVDLSTTENGAGWVAFLRSPVARGLSGVQLVVSDAHGGLVDAIGAVLPGACWQRCRTHYARNLMNRVPKSAAPWVATLLRTVFEQPDAASVRAQMAQVIGALDEKFPKAAEHLENAREDLLAFAAYPREVWRQV
;
A
#
# COMPACT_ATOMS: atom_id res chain seq x y z
N MET A 1 9.68 41.44 33.45
CA MET A 1 9.52 40.66 32.22
C MET A 1 8.33 39.73 32.47
N THR A 2 7.15 40.16 32.09
CA THR A 2 5.87 39.41 32.24
C THR A 2 5.80 38.41 31.12
N ALA A 3 5.64 37.13 31.48
CA ALA A 3 5.32 36.05 30.56
C ALA A 3 4.05 36.44 29.79
N VAL A 4 4.14 36.49 28.47
CA VAL A 4 2.98 36.59 27.61
C VAL A 4 2.29 35.24 27.71
N ASP A 5 1.12 35.23 28.35
CA ASP A 5 0.20 34.10 28.40
C ASP A 5 -0.04 33.62 26.97
N SER A 6 0.50 32.46 26.66
CA SER A 6 0.15 31.68 25.48
C SER A 6 -1.22 31.03 25.72
N VAL A 7 -2.23 31.88 25.85
CA VAL A 7 -3.61 31.45 25.78
C VAL A 7 -3.90 30.83 24.43
N PRO A 8 -4.72 29.92 24.37
CA PRO A 8 -4.88 28.73 23.60
C PRO A 8 -5.19 29.05 22.13
N PHE A 9 -4.18 29.54 21.43
CA PHE A 9 -4.24 29.71 19.96
C PHE A 9 -4.66 28.39 19.29
N ALA A 10 -4.20 27.26 19.82
CA ALA A 10 -4.61 25.95 19.32
C ALA A 10 -6.11 25.66 19.56
N ALA A 11 -6.62 25.91 20.76
CA ALA A 11 -8.04 25.65 21.07
C ALA A 11 -8.97 26.64 20.36
N ALA A 12 -8.62 27.93 20.30
CA ALA A 12 -9.35 28.92 19.56
C ALA A 12 -9.29 28.67 18.03
N LEU A 13 -8.17 28.13 17.54
CA LEU A 13 -8.01 27.74 16.14
C LEU A 13 -8.87 26.50 15.82
N GLU A 14 -8.91 25.50 16.69
CA GLU A 14 -9.74 24.30 16.51
C GLU A 14 -11.23 24.63 16.51
N GLU A 15 -11.69 25.47 17.43
CA GLU A 15 -13.08 25.89 17.51
C GLU A 15 -13.52 26.73 16.29
N ASN A 16 -12.67 27.64 15.81
CA ASN A 16 -12.92 28.41 14.59
C ASN A 16 -12.80 27.57 13.33
N LEU A 17 -11.89 26.58 13.25
CA LEU A 17 -11.78 25.69 12.11
C LEU A 17 -12.98 24.74 11.99
N ALA A 18 -13.55 24.28 13.09
CA ALA A 18 -14.73 23.40 13.09
C ALA A 18 -15.99 24.09 12.56
N SER A 19 -16.08 25.42 12.71
CA SER A 19 -17.22 26.25 12.28
C SER A 19 -16.95 27.09 11.02
N ALA A 20 -15.72 27.05 10.49
CA ALA A 20 -15.29 27.90 9.40
C ALA A 20 -15.95 27.51 8.06
N SER A 21 -16.51 28.49 7.37
CA SER A 21 -16.99 28.31 6.00
C SER A 21 -15.81 28.01 5.06
N PRO A 22 -16.02 27.30 3.94
CA PRO A 22 -14.95 27.04 2.94
C PRO A 22 -14.28 28.34 2.44
N ASP A 23 -15.00 29.44 2.39
CA ASP A 23 -14.46 30.74 1.99
C ASP A 23 -13.51 31.32 3.04
N MET A 24 -13.85 31.19 4.31
CA MET A 24 -12.98 31.59 5.42
C MET A 24 -11.70 30.77 5.47
N LEU A 25 -11.80 29.45 5.29
CA LEU A 25 -10.62 28.56 5.24
C LEU A 25 -9.70 28.91 4.08
N ARG A 26 -10.25 29.21 2.90
CA ARG A 26 -9.45 29.67 1.75
C ARG A 26 -8.74 30.99 2.04
N ALA A 27 -9.45 31.95 2.63
CA ALA A 27 -8.86 33.25 2.99
C ALA A 27 -7.73 33.10 4.03
N MET A 28 -7.90 32.23 5.03
CA MET A 28 -6.85 31.91 6.03
C MET A 28 -5.64 31.26 5.39
N VAL A 29 -5.82 30.25 4.53
CA VAL A 29 -4.74 29.57 3.80
C VAL A 29 -3.99 30.56 2.91
N ALA A 30 -4.72 31.43 2.19
CA ALA A 30 -4.13 32.47 1.35
C ALA A 30 -3.29 33.45 2.16
N LEU A 31 -3.84 33.95 3.28
CA LEU A 31 -3.14 34.90 4.17
C LEU A 31 -1.87 34.28 4.76
N PHE A 32 -1.96 33.05 5.28
CA PHE A 32 -0.83 32.36 5.87
C PHE A 32 0.28 32.10 4.85
N ALA A 33 -0.06 31.60 3.68
CA ALA A 33 0.86 31.38 2.59
C ALA A 33 1.55 32.70 2.16
N GLN A 34 0.76 33.79 2.08
CA GLN A 34 1.28 35.11 1.68
C GLN A 34 2.26 35.67 2.72
N GLN A 35 1.98 35.51 4.03
CA GLN A 35 2.87 35.97 5.11
C GLN A 35 4.21 35.19 5.09
N LEU A 36 4.17 33.88 4.94
CA LEU A 36 5.39 33.08 4.88
C LEU A 36 6.23 33.40 3.64
N MET A 37 5.61 33.51 2.46
CA MET A 37 6.29 33.92 1.24
C MET A 37 6.87 35.33 1.36
N GLY A 38 6.16 36.22 2.08
CA GLY A 38 6.64 37.55 2.41
C GLY A 38 7.92 37.51 3.26
N ALA A 39 7.89 36.78 4.37
CA ALA A 39 9.04 36.66 5.27
C ALA A 39 10.28 36.06 4.57
N GLU A 40 10.10 35.00 3.75
CA GLU A 40 11.22 34.45 2.95
C GLU A 40 11.76 35.44 1.94
N ALA A 41 10.91 36.19 1.25
CA ALA A 41 11.34 37.19 0.28
C ALA A 41 12.08 38.36 0.95
N ASP A 42 11.68 38.75 2.18
CA ASP A 42 12.38 39.79 2.96
C ASP A 42 13.74 39.29 3.44
N ALA A 43 13.83 38.04 3.90
CA ALA A 43 15.10 37.43 4.25
C ALA A 43 16.08 37.39 3.05
N LEU A 44 15.57 37.04 1.86
CA LEU A 44 16.38 37.06 0.62
C LEU A 44 16.74 38.46 0.16
N CYS A 45 16.00 39.48 0.53
CA CYS A 45 16.30 40.88 0.22
C CYS A 45 17.19 41.54 1.26
N GLY A 46 17.42 40.92 2.43
CA GLY A 46 18.19 41.52 3.55
C GLY A 46 17.45 42.67 4.27
N ALA A 47 16.17 42.92 3.93
CA ALA A 47 15.35 43.93 4.60
C ALA A 47 13.86 43.75 4.24
N GLU A 48 12.96 44.17 5.12
CA GLU A 48 11.52 44.15 4.89
C GLU A 48 11.09 45.01 3.69
N TYR A 49 9.92 44.68 3.12
CA TYR A 49 9.37 45.43 1.98
C TYR A 49 9.12 46.89 2.33
N GLY A 50 9.72 47.80 1.54
CA GLY A 50 9.58 49.25 1.74
C GLY A 50 10.51 49.86 2.80
N GLN A 51 11.27 49.07 3.57
CA GLN A 51 12.22 49.54 4.57
C GLN A 51 13.55 49.96 3.93
N ILE A 52 14.13 51.09 4.33
CA ILE A 52 15.49 51.47 3.94
C ILE A 52 16.46 50.83 4.93
N SER A 53 17.38 50.02 4.43
CA SER A 53 18.37 49.31 5.25
C SER A 53 19.72 49.22 4.53
N ALA A 54 20.81 49.38 5.27
CA ALA A 54 22.17 49.18 4.77
C ALA A 54 22.47 47.69 4.47
N GLU A 55 21.67 46.77 5.04
CA GLU A 55 21.78 45.30 4.84
C GLU A 55 21.04 44.80 3.61
N ARG A 56 20.35 45.71 2.92
CA ARG A 56 19.57 45.33 1.74
C ARG A 56 20.47 44.87 0.60
N THR A 57 20.31 43.61 0.23
CA THR A 57 21.06 42.97 -0.86
C THR A 57 20.25 42.88 -2.15
N ASN A 58 18.88 42.91 -2.06
CA ASN A 58 17.98 42.79 -3.20
C ASN A 58 16.67 43.58 -2.93
N SER A 59 15.78 43.66 -3.91
CA SER A 59 14.47 44.28 -3.75
C SER A 59 13.38 43.47 -4.47
N ARG A 60 12.16 43.59 -3.96
CA ARG A 60 11.00 42.99 -4.62
C ARG A 60 10.60 43.78 -5.87
N ASN A 61 10.19 43.08 -6.92
CA ASN A 61 9.74 43.63 -8.19
C ASN A 61 8.31 43.15 -8.51
N GLY A 62 7.37 43.52 -7.61
CA GLY A 62 5.97 43.11 -7.73
C GLY A 62 5.70 41.63 -7.42
N TYR A 63 4.60 41.13 -7.91
CA TYR A 63 4.11 39.80 -7.64
C TYR A 63 3.76 39.06 -8.95
N ARG A 64 3.76 37.73 -8.87
CA ARG A 64 3.24 36.83 -9.92
C ARG A 64 2.04 36.10 -9.37
N ALA A 65 0.86 36.29 -9.98
CA ALA A 65 -0.33 35.53 -9.64
C ALA A 65 -0.18 34.06 -10.02
N ARG A 66 -0.61 33.17 -9.12
CA ARG A 66 -0.67 31.73 -9.36
C ARG A 66 -1.84 31.12 -8.62
N ALA A 67 -2.74 30.47 -9.35
CA ALA A 67 -3.77 29.66 -8.75
C ALA A 67 -3.17 28.36 -8.19
N TRP A 68 -3.60 28.00 -6.99
CA TRP A 68 -3.19 26.79 -6.26
C TRP A 68 -4.45 26.05 -5.78
N ASP A 69 -4.66 24.85 -6.29
CA ASP A 69 -5.83 24.03 -5.97
C ASP A 69 -5.55 23.19 -4.71
N THR A 70 -6.27 23.51 -3.63
CA THR A 70 -6.16 22.89 -2.31
C THR A 70 -7.44 22.17 -1.94
N ARG A 71 -7.43 21.42 -0.84
CA ARG A 71 -8.65 20.80 -0.25
C ARG A 71 -9.66 21.82 0.26
N ALA A 72 -9.22 23.05 0.54
CA ALA A 72 -10.09 24.15 0.90
C ALA A 72 -10.65 24.93 -0.31
N GLY A 73 -10.26 24.52 -1.53
CA GLY A 73 -10.61 25.16 -2.78
C GLY A 73 -9.42 25.80 -3.49
N THR A 74 -9.68 26.51 -4.58
CA THR A 74 -8.65 27.23 -5.33
C THR A 74 -8.26 28.52 -4.59
N VAL A 75 -6.97 28.66 -4.29
CA VAL A 75 -6.36 29.83 -3.63
C VAL A 75 -5.53 30.57 -4.67
N GLU A 76 -5.78 31.88 -4.81
CA GLU A 76 -4.93 32.74 -5.64
C GLU A 76 -3.75 33.26 -4.81
N LEU A 77 -2.54 32.83 -5.17
CA LEU A 77 -1.29 33.23 -4.52
C LEU A 77 -0.65 34.39 -5.28
N ALA A 78 -0.15 35.37 -4.55
CA ALA A 78 0.69 36.45 -5.08
C ALA A 78 2.17 36.18 -4.72
N ILE A 79 2.86 35.43 -5.57
CA ILE A 79 4.28 35.03 -5.35
C ILE A 79 5.17 36.24 -5.58
N PRO A 80 6.00 36.67 -4.59
CA PRO A 80 6.92 37.78 -4.74
C PRO A 80 7.90 37.55 -5.90
N LYS A 81 8.17 38.60 -6.68
CA LYS A 81 9.27 38.63 -7.65
C LYS A 81 10.44 39.39 -7.05
N LEU A 82 11.63 38.90 -7.26
CA LEU A 82 12.87 39.61 -6.93
C LEU A 82 13.37 40.37 -8.15
N ARG A 83 14.07 41.46 -7.90
CA ARG A 83 14.70 42.28 -8.98
C ARG A 83 15.88 41.53 -9.59
N GLU A 84 16.65 40.85 -8.76
CA GLU A 84 17.74 39.97 -9.17
C GLU A 84 17.44 38.53 -8.74
N GLY A 85 17.57 37.58 -9.67
CA GLY A 85 17.25 36.17 -9.43
C GLY A 85 15.74 35.85 -9.49
N SER A 86 15.38 34.75 -8.91
CA SER A 86 13.98 34.27 -8.88
C SER A 86 13.66 33.66 -7.53
N TYR A 87 12.45 33.96 -7.01
CA TYR A 87 11.88 33.33 -5.83
C TYR A 87 10.83 32.30 -6.23
N PHE A 88 10.87 31.15 -5.59
CA PHE A 88 9.83 30.12 -5.71
C PHE A 88 9.65 29.39 -4.37
N PRO A 89 8.44 29.40 -3.77
CA PRO A 89 8.16 28.75 -2.49
C PRO A 89 8.09 27.21 -2.66
N ALA A 90 9.24 26.53 -2.70
CA ALA A 90 9.33 25.11 -2.93
C ALA A 90 8.72 24.27 -1.79
N TRP A 91 8.59 24.84 -0.58
CA TRP A 91 7.91 24.23 0.57
C TRP A 91 6.38 24.19 0.42
N LEU A 92 5.81 25.07 -0.40
CA LEU A 92 4.36 25.19 -0.61
C LEU A 92 3.93 24.62 -1.96
N LEU A 93 4.72 24.85 -3.00
CA LEU A 93 4.36 24.60 -4.39
C LEU A 93 5.33 23.66 -5.07
N GLU A 94 4.78 22.78 -5.92
CA GLU A 94 5.60 22.06 -6.88
C GLU A 94 5.69 22.82 -8.22
N ARG A 95 6.88 22.78 -8.84
CA ARG A 95 7.05 23.37 -10.16
C ARG A 95 6.16 22.65 -11.17
N ARG A 96 5.45 23.43 -11.98
CA ARG A 96 4.54 22.96 -13.04
C ARG A 96 3.30 22.19 -12.53
N ARG A 97 3.03 22.14 -11.23
CA ARG A 97 1.80 21.57 -10.67
C ARG A 97 0.96 22.64 -10.00
N ARG A 98 -0.35 22.57 -10.23
CA ARG A 98 -1.33 23.50 -9.67
C ARG A 98 -1.94 22.98 -8.38
N SER A 99 -2.12 21.67 -8.28
CA SER A 99 -2.83 21.04 -7.17
C SER A 99 -1.87 20.61 -6.06
N GLU A 100 -2.32 20.74 -4.82
CA GLU A 100 -1.57 20.24 -3.67
C GLU A 100 -1.53 18.70 -3.65
N GLN A 101 -0.53 18.12 -2.99
CA GLN A 101 -0.34 16.67 -2.88
C GLN A 101 -1.52 15.97 -2.21
N ALA A 102 -2.13 16.60 -1.22
CA ALA A 102 -3.30 16.05 -0.53
C ALA A 102 -4.51 15.93 -1.45
N LEU A 103 -4.76 16.93 -2.32
CA LEU A 103 -5.82 16.85 -3.32
C LEU A 103 -5.52 15.75 -4.35
N ILE A 104 -4.28 15.62 -4.80
CA ILE A 104 -3.85 14.54 -5.69
C ILE A 104 -4.13 13.18 -5.04
N SER A 105 -3.82 13.02 -3.74
CA SER A 105 -4.07 11.78 -3.00
C SER A 105 -5.56 11.45 -2.90
N VAL A 106 -6.42 12.45 -2.67
CA VAL A 106 -7.89 12.27 -2.64
C VAL A 106 -8.40 11.84 -4.01
N VAL A 107 -7.97 12.50 -5.08
CA VAL A 107 -8.35 12.16 -6.46
C VAL A 107 -7.88 10.75 -6.82
N ALA A 108 -6.65 10.39 -6.49
CA ALA A 108 -6.09 9.06 -6.71
C ALA A 108 -6.88 7.98 -5.94
N THR A 109 -7.23 8.25 -4.68
CA THR A 109 -8.06 7.34 -3.87
C THR A 109 -9.45 7.15 -4.48
N CYS A 110 -10.10 8.23 -4.90
CA CYS A 110 -11.39 8.15 -5.60
C CYS A 110 -11.29 7.33 -6.88
N TYR A 111 -10.22 7.51 -7.65
CA TYR A 111 -9.97 6.74 -8.86
C TYR A 111 -9.81 5.25 -8.56
N LEU A 112 -9.02 4.88 -7.54
CA LEU A 112 -8.85 3.49 -7.08
C LEU A 112 -10.16 2.86 -6.61
N LEU A 113 -11.04 3.64 -5.99
CA LEU A 113 -12.38 3.19 -5.57
C LEU A 113 -13.38 3.09 -6.73
N GLY A 114 -12.94 3.31 -7.96
CA GLY A 114 -13.79 3.23 -9.16
C GLY A 114 -14.76 4.40 -9.33
N VAL A 115 -14.50 5.52 -8.64
CA VAL A 115 -15.29 6.74 -8.82
C VAL A 115 -14.99 7.32 -10.20
N SER A 116 -16.02 7.53 -11.03
CA SER A 116 -15.82 8.08 -12.38
C SER A 116 -15.21 9.49 -12.33
N THR A 117 -14.40 9.82 -13.34
CA THR A 117 -13.75 11.15 -13.47
C THR A 117 -14.75 12.30 -13.36
N ARG A 118 -15.99 12.14 -13.88
CA ARG A 118 -17.07 13.12 -13.75
C ARG A 118 -17.53 13.33 -12.29
N ARG A 119 -17.57 12.26 -11.49
CA ARG A 119 -17.92 12.35 -10.06
C ARG A 119 -16.78 12.96 -9.27
N VAL A 120 -15.53 12.66 -9.61
CA VAL A 120 -14.35 13.29 -9.00
C VAL A 120 -14.32 14.79 -9.31
N GLU A 121 -14.63 15.20 -10.56
CA GLU A 121 -14.77 16.60 -10.94
C GLU A 121 -15.85 17.31 -10.11
N LYS A 122 -17.04 16.70 -9.96
CA LYS A 122 -18.12 17.25 -9.12
C LYS A 122 -17.71 17.34 -7.64
N LEU A 123 -17.00 16.34 -7.11
CA LEU A 123 -16.49 16.39 -5.75
C LEU A 123 -15.48 17.55 -5.59
N ALA A 124 -14.56 17.73 -6.52
CA ALA A 124 -13.62 18.84 -6.51
C ALA A 124 -14.35 20.21 -6.57
N GLN A 125 -15.38 20.33 -7.42
CA GLN A 125 -16.21 21.52 -7.49
C GLN A 125 -16.93 21.80 -6.16
N SER A 126 -17.45 20.78 -5.48
CA SER A 126 -18.09 20.94 -4.15
C SER A 126 -17.09 21.38 -3.06
N LEU A 127 -15.79 21.09 -3.25
CA LEU A 127 -14.69 21.59 -2.42
C LEU A 127 -14.20 22.98 -2.84
N GLY A 128 -14.84 23.61 -3.83
CA GLY A 128 -14.47 24.93 -4.33
C GLY A 128 -13.29 24.96 -5.30
N VAL A 129 -12.87 23.79 -5.84
CA VAL A 129 -11.88 23.71 -6.91
C VAL A 129 -12.58 23.91 -8.25
N THR A 130 -12.52 25.13 -8.78
CA THR A 130 -13.34 25.55 -9.93
C THR A 130 -12.85 25.04 -11.30
N GLN A 131 -11.62 24.57 -11.40
CA GLN A 131 -10.98 24.23 -12.69
C GLN A 131 -10.30 22.85 -12.71
N LEU A 132 -10.86 21.86 -12.02
CA LEU A 132 -10.37 20.48 -12.16
C LEU A 132 -11.07 19.83 -13.36
N SER A 133 -10.37 19.76 -14.48
CA SER A 133 -10.86 19.12 -15.70
C SER A 133 -10.63 17.60 -15.69
N LYS A 134 -11.38 16.87 -16.54
CA LYS A 134 -11.16 15.43 -16.73
C LYS A 134 -9.71 15.09 -17.09
N SER A 135 -9.06 15.95 -17.89
CA SER A 135 -7.65 15.77 -18.28
C SER A 135 -6.73 15.87 -17.05
N GLN A 136 -7.00 16.79 -16.14
CA GLN A 136 -6.22 16.93 -14.90
C GLN A 136 -6.44 15.75 -13.94
N VAL A 137 -7.67 15.24 -13.83
CA VAL A 137 -7.94 14.00 -13.07
C VAL A 137 -7.18 12.83 -13.67
N GLY A 138 -7.17 12.70 -14.99
CA GLY A 138 -6.38 11.70 -15.71
C GLY A 138 -4.88 11.83 -15.47
N GLU A 139 -4.35 13.04 -15.45
CA GLU A 139 -2.93 13.29 -15.17
C GLU A 139 -2.55 12.96 -13.72
N MET A 140 -3.45 13.25 -12.76
CA MET A 140 -3.27 12.83 -11.36
C MET A 140 -3.29 11.31 -11.21
N ALA A 141 -4.18 10.61 -11.94
CA ALA A 141 -4.20 9.14 -11.97
C ALA A 141 -2.90 8.56 -12.55
N LYS A 142 -2.36 9.18 -13.59
CA LYS A 142 -1.08 8.78 -14.20
C LYS A 142 0.11 8.84 -13.22
N THR A 143 0.13 9.83 -12.33
CA THR A 143 1.11 9.89 -11.25
C THR A 143 1.04 8.67 -10.32
N LEU A 144 -0.17 8.12 -10.10
CA LEU A 144 -0.35 6.88 -9.35
C LEU A 144 0.21 5.67 -10.12
N ASP A 145 -0.04 5.59 -11.43
CA ASP A 145 0.48 4.51 -12.28
C ASP A 145 2.03 4.51 -12.27
N GLU A 146 2.66 5.68 -12.30
CA GLU A 146 4.12 5.83 -12.18
C GLU A 146 4.63 5.30 -10.83
N ARG A 147 3.96 5.63 -9.71
CA ARG A 147 4.31 5.12 -8.37
C ARG A 147 4.14 3.61 -8.27
N VAL A 148 3.06 3.07 -8.83
CA VAL A 148 2.83 1.62 -8.90
C VAL A 148 3.93 0.95 -9.73
N ALA A 149 4.30 1.52 -10.88
CA ALA A 149 5.37 1.00 -11.70
C ALA A 149 6.73 1.03 -10.99
N GLN A 150 7.06 2.12 -10.28
CA GLN A 150 8.27 2.21 -9.44
C GLN A 150 8.27 1.15 -8.35
N PHE A 151 7.15 0.95 -7.64
CA PHE A 151 7.01 -0.07 -6.62
C PHE A 151 7.17 -1.47 -7.19
N ARG A 152 6.53 -1.78 -8.32
CA ARG A 152 6.60 -3.09 -8.98
C ARG A 152 7.99 -3.44 -9.47
N ASN A 153 8.78 -2.43 -9.88
CA ASN A 153 10.12 -2.63 -10.45
C ASN A 153 11.27 -2.34 -9.48
N ARG A 154 10.96 -2.07 -8.19
CA ARG A 154 12.02 -1.76 -7.23
C ARG A 154 12.97 -2.95 -7.06
N PRO A 155 14.28 -2.72 -6.83
CA PRO A 155 15.24 -3.76 -6.49
C PRO A 155 14.84 -4.52 -5.21
N LEU A 156 15.17 -5.80 -5.12
CA LEU A 156 14.96 -6.65 -3.97
C LEU A 156 16.27 -7.24 -3.43
N ASP A 157 17.40 -6.73 -3.87
CA ASP A 157 18.76 -7.17 -3.53
C ASP A 157 19.28 -6.61 -2.20
N GLY A 158 18.53 -5.72 -1.57
CA GLY A 158 18.93 -5.11 -0.28
C GLY A 158 18.84 -6.05 0.93
N SER A 159 18.13 -7.20 0.83
CA SER A 159 17.95 -8.15 1.93
C SER A 159 17.64 -9.54 1.40
N ALA A 160 17.99 -10.58 2.19
CA ALA A 160 17.51 -11.94 1.94
C ALA A 160 16.07 -12.11 2.47
N TYR A 161 15.24 -12.88 1.75
CA TYR A 161 13.85 -13.15 2.12
C TYR A 161 13.66 -14.66 2.36
N THR A 162 13.87 -15.10 3.58
CA THR A 162 13.85 -16.52 3.94
C THR A 162 12.48 -17.18 3.75
N PHE A 163 11.41 -16.45 4.09
CA PHE A 163 10.03 -16.94 4.03
C PHE A 163 9.24 -16.10 3.04
N VAL A 164 8.54 -16.76 2.12
CA VAL A 164 7.72 -16.10 1.09
C VAL A 164 6.33 -16.72 1.06
N TRP A 165 5.29 -15.89 1.03
CA TRP A 165 3.89 -16.29 0.81
C TRP A 165 3.46 -15.85 -0.57
N ILE A 166 2.77 -16.74 -1.28
CA ILE A 166 2.24 -16.47 -2.62
C ILE A 166 0.77 -16.83 -2.65
N ASP A 167 -0.04 -15.91 -3.15
CA ASP A 167 -1.49 -16.08 -3.23
C ASP A 167 -2.07 -15.36 -4.46
N ALA A 168 -3.27 -15.74 -4.86
CA ALA A 168 -4.06 -15.09 -5.90
C ALA A 168 -5.41 -14.63 -5.36
N LEU A 169 -5.68 -13.35 -5.52
CA LEU A 169 -6.96 -12.73 -5.14
C LEU A 169 -7.81 -12.53 -6.38
N MET A 170 -8.90 -13.29 -6.50
CA MET A 170 -9.85 -13.12 -7.62
C MET A 170 -10.64 -11.82 -7.46
N GLN A 171 -10.52 -10.93 -8.44
CA GLN A 171 -11.20 -9.66 -8.50
C GLN A 171 -12.16 -9.61 -9.69
N LYS A 172 -13.36 -9.05 -9.47
CA LYS A 172 -14.29 -8.74 -10.55
C LYS A 172 -14.02 -7.34 -11.07
N VAL A 173 -13.57 -7.23 -12.29
CA VAL A 173 -13.31 -5.93 -12.94
C VAL A 173 -14.22 -5.75 -14.16
N ARG A 174 -14.51 -4.49 -14.49
CA ARG A 174 -15.27 -4.16 -15.71
C ARG A 174 -14.31 -3.73 -16.80
N GLU A 175 -14.25 -4.51 -17.85
CA GLU A 175 -13.44 -4.26 -19.05
C GLU A 175 -14.31 -4.39 -20.30
N GLY A 176 -14.23 -3.43 -21.24
CA GLY A 176 -15.00 -3.44 -22.47
C GLY A 176 -16.53 -3.56 -22.27
N GLY A 177 -17.07 -3.03 -21.15
CA GLY A 177 -18.49 -3.12 -20.80
C GLY A 177 -18.94 -4.45 -20.17
N ARG A 178 -18.04 -5.43 -20.03
CA ARG A 178 -18.29 -6.76 -19.41
C ARG A 178 -17.60 -6.86 -18.07
N VAL A 179 -18.17 -7.69 -17.18
CA VAL A 179 -17.51 -8.05 -15.92
C VAL A 179 -16.68 -9.31 -16.17
N ILE A 180 -15.39 -9.22 -15.94
CA ILE A 180 -14.44 -10.33 -16.04
C ILE A 180 -13.80 -10.58 -14.67
N ASN A 181 -13.38 -11.82 -14.44
CA ASN A 181 -12.57 -12.17 -13.28
C ASN A 181 -11.10 -12.01 -13.63
N ILE A 182 -10.35 -11.30 -12.78
CA ILE A 182 -8.91 -11.15 -12.89
C ILE A 182 -8.28 -11.66 -11.60
N ALA A 183 -7.25 -12.49 -11.71
CA ALA A 183 -6.42 -12.90 -10.60
C ALA A 183 -5.38 -11.81 -10.32
N CYS A 184 -5.40 -11.26 -9.10
CA CYS A 184 -4.33 -10.42 -8.58
C CYS A 184 -3.33 -11.32 -7.86
N LEU A 185 -2.19 -11.58 -8.51
CA LEU A 185 -1.11 -12.40 -7.99
C LEU A 185 -0.28 -11.55 -7.02
N VAL A 186 -0.03 -12.08 -5.83
CA VAL A 186 0.71 -11.37 -4.77
C VAL A 186 1.79 -12.27 -4.20
N ALA A 187 3.01 -11.75 -4.06
CA ALA A 187 4.09 -12.37 -3.30
C ALA A 187 4.50 -11.46 -2.16
N VAL A 188 4.58 -12.01 -0.95
CA VAL A 188 5.00 -11.32 0.29
C VAL A 188 6.16 -12.07 0.88
N GLY A 189 7.24 -11.38 1.25
CA GLY A 189 8.39 -11.97 1.92
C GLY A 189 8.65 -11.34 3.27
N VAL A 190 9.46 -12.01 4.09
CA VAL A 190 9.99 -11.45 5.34
C VAL A 190 11.48 -11.20 5.14
N ASN A 191 11.89 -9.94 5.34
CA ASN A 191 13.29 -9.51 5.24
C ASN A 191 14.12 -9.92 6.47
N ALA A 192 15.42 -9.62 6.46
CA ALA A 192 16.34 -9.99 7.54
C ALA A 192 16.00 -9.32 8.89
N GLU A 193 15.33 -8.16 8.87
CA GLU A 193 14.85 -7.45 10.07
C GLU A 193 13.51 -8.00 10.61
N GLY A 194 12.92 -9.00 9.94
CA GLY A 194 11.63 -9.59 10.33
C GLY A 194 10.39 -8.83 9.83
N HIS A 195 10.56 -7.83 8.97
CA HIS A 195 9.45 -7.08 8.40
C HIS A 195 8.89 -7.78 7.16
N ARG A 196 7.56 -7.72 7.03
CA ARG A 196 6.86 -8.20 5.84
C ARG A 196 6.87 -7.15 4.74
N GLU A 197 7.25 -7.58 3.54
CA GLU A 197 7.27 -6.74 2.34
C GLU A 197 6.54 -7.41 1.19
N ILE A 198 5.80 -6.61 0.41
CA ILE A 198 5.22 -7.11 -0.85
C ILE A 198 6.34 -7.18 -1.89
N LEU A 199 6.73 -8.37 -2.31
CA LEU A 199 7.80 -8.60 -3.28
C LEU A 199 7.33 -8.45 -4.73
N GLY A 200 6.06 -8.77 -4.99
CA GLY A 200 5.46 -8.68 -6.31
C GLY A 200 3.96 -8.57 -6.25
N VAL A 201 3.41 -7.82 -7.20
CA VAL A 201 1.97 -7.75 -7.50
C VAL A 201 1.82 -7.76 -9.02
N ASP A 202 0.99 -8.65 -9.54
CA ASP A 202 0.66 -8.67 -10.96
C ASP A 202 -0.79 -9.07 -11.20
N LEU A 203 -1.30 -8.77 -12.39
CA LEU A 203 -2.65 -9.11 -12.79
C LEU A 203 -2.62 -10.14 -13.91
N SER A 204 -3.44 -11.18 -13.79
CA SER A 204 -3.58 -12.20 -14.80
C SER A 204 -5.05 -12.51 -15.07
N THR A 205 -5.43 -12.67 -16.32
CA THR A 205 -6.77 -13.12 -16.71
C THR A 205 -6.96 -14.62 -16.50
N THR A 206 -5.86 -15.36 -16.34
CA THR A 206 -5.86 -16.81 -16.14
C THR A 206 -4.86 -17.19 -15.05
N GLU A 207 -5.30 -18.01 -14.11
CA GLU A 207 -4.45 -18.62 -13.10
C GLU A 207 -3.87 -19.94 -13.66
N ASN A 208 -2.80 -19.85 -14.46
CA ASN A 208 -2.13 -21.00 -15.08
C ASN A 208 -0.64 -21.04 -14.76
N GLY A 209 0.01 -22.19 -15.02
CA GLY A 209 1.42 -22.39 -14.72
C GLY A 209 2.36 -21.39 -15.40
N ALA A 210 2.09 -21.03 -16.65
CA ALA A 210 2.89 -20.05 -17.39
C ALA A 210 2.82 -18.65 -16.77
N GLY A 211 1.62 -18.23 -16.32
CA GLY A 211 1.42 -16.98 -15.59
C GLY A 211 2.18 -16.96 -14.27
N TRP A 212 2.15 -18.04 -13.52
CA TRP A 212 2.90 -18.17 -12.26
C TRP A 212 4.41 -18.14 -12.47
N VAL A 213 4.93 -18.82 -13.50
CA VAL A 213 6.36 -18.78 -13.85
C VAL A 213 6.78 -17.35 -14.21
N ALA A 214 6.00 -16.66 -15.04
CA ALA A 214 6.28 -15.28 -15.43
C ALA A 214 6.27 -14.34 -14.21
N PHE A 215 5.28 -14.47 -13.34
CA PHE A 215 5.16 -13.72 -12.10
C PHE A 215 6.37 -13.91 -11.18
N LEU A 216 6.78 -15.16 -10.91
CA LEU A 216 7.90 -15.45 -10.00
C LEU A 216 9.27 -15.05 -10.57
N ARG A 217 9.45 -15.08 -11.88
CA ARG A 217 10.67 -14.59 -12.52
C ARG A 217 10.92 -13.10 -12.29
N SER A 218 9.88 -12.29 -12.15
CA SER A 218 10.01 -10.85 -11.93
C SER A 218 10.72 -10.53 -10.60
N PRO A 219 10.31 -11.00 -9.42
CA PRO A 219 11.06 -10.80 -8.18
C PRO A 219 12.51 -11.32 -8.24
N VAL A 220 12.74 -12.50 -8.85
CA VAL A 220 14.08 -13.06 -9.00
C VAL A 220 14.96 -12.15 -9.86
N ALA A 221 14.46 -11.66 -10.98
CA ALA A 221 15.19 -10.73 -11.85
C ALA A 221 15.50 -9.39 -11.15
N ARG A 222 14.72 -9.01 -10.13
CA ARG A 222 14.95 -7.82 -9.31
C ARG A 222 15.84 -8.06 -8.08
N GLY A 223 16.40 -9.27 -7.93
CA GLY A 223 17.37 -9.60 -6.88
C GLY A 223 16.79 -10.39 -5.70
N LEU A 224 15.56 -10.95 -5.78
CA LEU A 224 15.03 -11.83 -4.75
C LEU A 224 15.98 -13.00 -4.49
N SER A 225 16.44 -13.16 -3.27
CA SER A 225 17.41 -14.18 -2.87
C SER A 225 17.14 -14.73 -1.47
N GLY A 226 17.77 -15.86 -1.12
CA GLY A 226 17.72 -16.44 0.21
C GLY A 226 16.42 -17.15 0.56
N VAL A 227 15.54 -17.41 -0.40
CA VAL A 227 14.24 -18.06 -0.15
C VAL A 227 14.47 -19.52 0.24
N GLN A 228 14.00 -19.90 1.44
CA GLN A 228 14.09 -21.25 1.97
C GLN A 228 12.73 -21.94 2.05
N LEU A 229 11.66 -21.19 2.34
CA LEU A 229 10.31 -21.71 2.42
C LEU A 229 9.33 -20.82 1.66
N VAL A 230 8.54 -21.45 0.79
CA VAL A 230 7.43 -20.79 0.10
C VAL A 230 6.12 -21.40 0.57
N VAL A 231 5.21 -20.55 1.05
CA VAL A 231 3.86 -20.93 1.49
C VAL A 231 2.84 -20.50 0.43
N SER A 232 2.05 -21.43 -0.08
CA SER A 232 0.98 -21.12 -1.05
C SER A 232 -0.17 -22.12 -0.97
N ASP A 233 -1.27 -21.84 -1.71
CA ASP A 233 -2.27 -22.88 -1.97
C ASP A 233 -1.69 -23.97 -2.89
N ALA A 234 -2.30 -25.14 -2.88
CA ALA A 234 -1.89 -26.30 -3.67
C ALA A 234 -2.43 -26.26 -5.11
N HIS A 235 -2.29 -25.12 -5.77
CA HIS A 235 -2.57 -25.02 -7.20
C HIS A 235 -1.39 -25.61 -7.97
N GLY A 236 -1.62 -26.69 -8.74
CA GLY A 236 -0.54 -27.46 -9.39
C GLY A 236 0.43 -26.58 -10.19
N GLY A 237 -0.11 -25.68 -11.05
CA GLY A 237 0.74 -24.79 -11.83
C GLY A 237 1.55 -23.78 -11.00
N LEU A 238 1.11 -23.44 -9.77
CA LEU A 238 1.88 -22.60 -8.86
C LEU A 238 3.01 -23.42 -8.19
N VAL A 239 2.70 -24.63 -7.72
CA VAL A 239 3.71 -25.51 -7.10
C VAL A 239 4.82 -25.83 -8.11
N ASP A 240 4.48 -26.17 -9.35
CA ASP A 240 5.43 -26.41 -10.42
C ASP A 240 6.29 -25.17 -10.72
N ALA A 241 5.67 -23.98 -10.73
CA ALA A 241 6.37 -22.73 -10.95
C ALA A 241 7.36 -22.39 -9.81
N ILE A 242 6.98 -22.66 -8.54
CA ILE A 242 7.86 -22.50 -7.38
C ILE A 242 9.09 -23.40 -7.54
N GLY A 243 8.89 -24.68 -7.83
CA GLY A 243 10.01 -25.63 -8.03
C GLY A 243 10.93 -25.23 -9.19
N ALA A 244 10.38 -24.69 -10.27
CA ALA A 244 11.14 -24.30 -11.45
C ALA A 244 11.90 -22.96 -11.28
N VAL A 245 11.36 -22.00 -10.52
CA VAL A 245 11.92 -20.63 -10.42
C VAL A 245 12.71 -20.42 -9.12
N LEU A 246 12.38 -21.16 -8.06
CA LEU A 246 13.01 -21.08 -6.73
C LEU A 246 13.53 -22.50 -6.32
N PRO A 247 14.46 -23.10 -7.06
CA PRO A 247 14.83 -24.53 -6.91
C PRO A 247 15.45 -24.87 -5.56
N GLY A 248 15.85 -23.88 -4.75
CA GLY A 248 16.39 -24.11 -3.40
C GLY A 248 15.36 -23.98 -2.28
N ALA A 249 14.12 -23.63 -2.59
CA ALA A 249 13.08 -23.41 -1.59
C ALA A 249 12.23 -24.65 -1.36
N CYS A 250 11.96 -24.99 -0.09
CA CYS A 250 10.91 -25.93 0.26
C CYS A 250 9.53 -25.31 0.03
N TRP A 251 8.58 -26.12 -0.40
CA TRP A 251 7.20 -25.69 -0.51
C TRP A 251 6.38 -26.15 0.71
N GLN A 252 5.55 -25.25 1.23
CA GLN A 252 4.57 -25.53 2.26
C GLN A 252 3.17 -25.20 1.78
N ARG A 253 2.27 -26.13 1.96
CA ARG A 253 0.86 -25.91 1.69
C ARG A 253 0.26 -24.96 2.73
N CYS A 254 -0.44 -23.91 2.29
CA CYS A 254 -1.09 -22.94 3.16
C CYS A 254 -2.10 -23.62 4.09
N ARG A 255 -1.88 -23.55 5.39
CA ARG A 255 -2.73 -24.17 6.43
C ARG A 255 -4.16 -23.66 6.40
N THR A 256 -4.36 -22.38 6.12
CA THR A 256 -5.68 -21.74 6.07
C THR A 256 -6.52 -22.26 4.90
N HIS A 257 -5.92 -22.33 3.71
CA HIS A 257 -6.58 -22.87 2.54
C HIS A 257 -6.84 -24.38 2.71
N TYR A 258 -5.86 -25.09 3.22
CA TYR A 258 -6.00 -26.51 3.48
C TYR A 258 -7.11 -26.81 4.50
N ALA A 259 -7.14 -26.12 5.63
CA ALA A 259 -8.17 -26.29 6.65
C ALA A 259 -9.57 -26.11 6.06
N ARG A 260 -9.76 -25.05 5.24
CA ARG A 260 -11.04 -24.82 4.53
C ARG A 260 -11.40 -25.99 3.61
N ASN A 261 -10.42 -26.50 2.86
CA ASN A 261 -10.61 -27.63 1.95
C ASN A 261 -10.95 -28.93 2.70
N LEU A 262 -10.32 -29.18 3.86
CA LEU A 262 -10.60 -30.32 4.71
C LEU A 262 -12.03 -30.24 5.32
N MET A 263 -12.42 -29.04 5.80
CA MET A 263 -13.78 -28.83 6.36
C MET A 263 -14.89 -29.09 5.33
N ASN A 264 -14.63 -28.88 4.05
CA ASN A 264 -15.60 -29.18 2.98
C ASN A 264 -15.74 -30.69 2.69
N ARG A 265 -14.90 -31.56 3.30
CA ARG A 265 -14.96 -33.03 3.13
C ARG A 265 -15.67 -33.75 4.27
N VAL A 266 -16.15 -33.01 5.25
CA VAL A 266 -16.87 -33.53 6.40
C VAL A 266 -18.23 -32.83 6.56
N PRO A 267 -19.22 -33.47 7.22
CA PRO A 267 -20.47 -32.81 7.53
C PRO A 267 -20.27 -31.50 8.32
N LYS A 268 -21.14 -30.53 8.11
CA LYS A 268 -21.04 -29.22 8.81
C LYS A 268 -21.03 -29.35 10.34
N SER A 269 -21.76 -30.36 10.88
CA SER A 269 -21.78 -30.66 12.32
C SER A 269 -20.45 -31.17 12.86
N ALA A 270 -19.61 -31.81 12.04
CA ALA A 270 -18.32 -32.35 12.43
C ALA A 270 -17.17 -31.35 12.19
N ALA A 271 -17.37 -30.33 11.35
CA ALA A 271 -16.32 -29.38 10.97
C ALA A 271 -15.62 -28.69 12.17
N PRO A 272 -16.32 -28.24 13.25
CA PRO A 272 -15.66 -27.64 14.41
C PRO A 272 -14.73 -28.63 15.15
N TRP A 273 -15.12 -29.89 15.25
CA TRP A 273 -14.31 -30.93 15.86
C TRP A 273 -13.05 -31.22 15.02
N VAL A 274 -13.20 -31.39 13.70
CA VAL A 274 -12.08 -31.62 12.78
C VAL A 274 -11.12 -30.42 12.75
N ALA A 275 -11.63 -29.19 12.79
CA ALA A 275 -10.82 -27.98 12.87
C ALA A 275 -9.99 -27.93 14.16
N THR A 276 -10.60 -28.34 15.29
CA THR A 276 -9.88 -28.42 16.57
C THR A 276 -8.79 -29.48 16.52
N LEU A 277 -9.07 -30.67 16.02
CA LEU A 277 -8.07 -31.72 15.83
C LEU A 277 -6.90 -31.27 14.96
N LEU A 278 -7.17 -30.68 13.80
CA LEU A 278 -6.12 -30.19 12.91
C LEU A 278 -5.26 -29.11 13.61
N ARG A 279 -5.85 -28.26 14.40
CA ARG A 279 -5.12 -27.20 15.16
C ARG A 279 -4.11 -27.81 16.12
N THR A 280 -4.46 -28.90 16.81
CA THR A 280 -3.55 -29.54 17.77
C THR A 280 -2.23 -29.99 17.16
N VAL A 281 -2.19 -30.28 15.85
CA VAL A 281 -0.98 -30.63 15.13
C VAL A 281 0.02 -29.48 15.14
N PHE A 282 -0.46 -28.26 14.88
CA PHE A 282 0.41 -27.08 14.75
C PHE A 282 0.80 -26.45 16.10
N GLU A 283 0.21 -26.90 17.22
CA GLU A 283 0.48 -26.42 18.57
C GLU A 283 1.51 -27.26 19.31
N GLN A 284 2.03 -28.32 18.70
CA GLN A 284 3.01 -29.21 19.32
C GLN A 284 4.37 -28.53 19.59
N PRO A 285 5.12 -29.02 20.61
CA PRO A 285 6.36 -28.37 21.04
C PRO A 285 7.55 -28.57 20.09
N ASP A 286 7.61 -29.65 19.33
CA ASP A 286 8.72 -30.02 18.48
C ASP A 286 8.27 -30.82 17.25
N ALA A 287 9.17 -31.00 16.27
CA ALA A 287 8.87 -31.65 15.01
C ALA A 287 8.45 -33.13 15.14
N ALA A 288 8.98 -33.86 16.14
CA ALA A 288 8.61 -35.25 16.36
C ALA A 288 7.17 -35.33 16.88
N SER A 289 6.82 -34.49 17.86
CA SER A 289 5.47 -34.36 18.40
C SER A 289 4.47 -33.91 17.34
N VAL A 290 4.84 -32.99 16.43
CA VAL A 290 4.01 -32.58 15.29
C VAL A 290 3.68 -33.77 14.40
N ARG A 291 4.68 -34.59 14.03
CA ARG A 291 4.45 -35.76 13.20
C ARG A 291 3.62 -36.82 13.90
N ALA A 292 3.88 -37.07 15.18
CA ALA A 292 3.11 -38.01 15.98
C ALA A 292 1.64 -37.56 16.11
N GLN A 293 1.41 -36.29 16.40
CA GLN A 293 0.06 -35.74 16.50
C GLN A 293 -0.68 -35.78 15.15
N MET A 294 0.01 -35.52 14.05
CA MET A 294 -0.59 -35.65 12.70
C MET A 294 -1.06 -37.09 12.45
N ALA A 295 -0.26 -38.09 12.80
CA ALA A 295 -0.65 -39.48 12.68
C ALA A 295 -1.87 -39.85 13.54
N GLN A 296 -1.93 -39.33 14.76
CA GLN A 296 -3.10 -39.52 15.66
C GLN A 296 -4.37 -38.88 15.07
N VAL A 297 -4.26 -37.66 14.55
CA VAL A 297 -5.39 -36.95 13.93
C VAL A 297 -5.90 -37.70 12.70
N ILE A 298 -5.00 -38.22 11.85
CA ILE A 298 -5.36 -39.04 10.70
C ILE A 298 -6.09 -40.30 11.14
N GLY A 299 -5.59 -41.02 12.14
CA GLY A 299 -6.25 -42.21 12.70
C GLY A 299 -7.64 -41.90 13.27
N ALA A 300 -7.78 -40.81 14.02
CA ALA A 300 -9.07 -40.40 14.57
C ALA A 300 -10.09 -39.98 13.48
N LEU A 301 -9.60 -39.43 12.37
CA LEU A 301 -10.45 -39.10 11.22
C LEU A 301 -10.85 -40.35 10.44
N ASP A 302 -9.94 -41.34 10.31
CA ASP A 302 -10.18 -42.54 9.52
C ASP A 302 -11.36 -43.35 10.06
N GLU A 303 -11.50 -43.43 11.38
CA GLU A 303 -12.63 -44.10 12.04
C GLU A 303 -14.02 -43.54 11.64
N LYS A 304 -14.09 -42.23 11.33
CA LYS A 304 -15.39 -41.56 11.09
C LYS A 304 -15.52 -40.98 9.69
N PHE A 305 -14.41 -40.50 9.13
CA PHE A 305 -14.35 -39.77 7.85
C PHE A 305 -13.18 -40.23 7.00
N PRO A 306 -13.12 -41.47 6.50
CA PRO A 306 -11.93 -42.04 5.83
C PRO A 306 -11.48 -41.23 4.62
N LYS A 307 -12.38 -40.60 3.87
CA LYS A 307 -12.02 -39.69 2.76
C LYS A 307 -11.33 -38.42 3.22
N ALA A 308 -11.63 -37.93 4.42
CA ALA A 308 -10.95 -36.77 5.00
C ALA A 308 -9.58 -37.16 5.56
N ALA A 309 -9.46 -38.36 6.14
CA ALA A 309 -8.19 -38.95 6.59
C ALA A 309 -7.23 -39.14 5.41
N GLU A 310 -7.67 -39.79 4.34
CA GLU A 310 -6.89 -39.96 3.10
C GLU A 310 -6.42 -38.63 2.53
N HIS A 311 -7.31 -37.64 2.50
CA HIS A 311 -6.95 -36.30 2.03
C HIS A 311 -5.89 -35.63 2.91
N LEU A 312 -5.94 -35.83 4.23
CA LEU A 312 -4.95 -35.31 5.17
C LEU A 312 -3.62 -36.06 5.07
N GLU A 313 -3.63 -37.38 4.92
CA GLU A 313 -2.43 -38.18 4.73
C GLU A 313 -1.69 -37.75 3.45
N ASN A 314 -2.40 -37.55 2.33
CA ASN A 314 -1.83 -37.13 1.06
C ASN A 314 -1.23 -35.69 1.12
N ALA A 315 -1.66 -34.87 2.06
CA ALA A 315 -1.15 -33.50 2.24
C ALA A 315 -0.13 -33.38 3.40
N ARG A 316 0.19 -34.48 4.06
CA ARG A 316 0.95 -34.51 5.32
C ARG A 316 2.28 -33.80 5.23
N GLU A 317 3.14 -34.23 4.29
CA GLU A 317 4.49 -33.68 4.18
C GLU A 317 4.45 -32.20 3.75
N ASP A 318 3.55 -31.84 2.85
CA ASP A 318 3.36 -30.47 2.39
C ASP A 318 2.89 -29.52 3.51
N LEU A 319 2.10 -30.02 4.46
CA LEU A 319 1.61 -29.26 5.60
C LEU A 319 2.63 -29.14 6.72
N LEU A 320 3.60 -30.05 6.79
CA LEU A 320 4.59 -30.15 7.88
C LEU A 320 5.98 -29.63 7.52
N ALA A 321 6.16 -29.04 6.34
CA ALA A 321 7.46 -28.50 5.91
C ALA A 321 8.01 -27.44 6.89
N PHE A 322 7.16 -26.69 7.56
CA PHE A 322 7.53 -25.69 8.58
C PHE A 322 8.31 -26.30 9.76
N ALA A 323 8.10 -27.58 10.05
CA ALA A 323 8.72 -28.23 11.22
C ALA A 323 10.24 -28.41 11.08
N ALA A 324 10.81 -28.16 9.90
CA ALA A 324 12.24 -28.13 9.66
C ALA A 324 12.90 -26.80 10.10
N TYR A 325 12.11 -25.78 10.45
CA TYR A 325 12.58 -24.44 10.81
C TYR A 325 12.51 -24.21 12.33
N PRO A 326 13.15 -23.15 12.86
CA PRO A 326 13.07 -22.79 14.27
C PRO A 326 11.64 -22.57 14.74
N ARG A 327 11.33 -22.99 15.96
CA ARG A 327 9.96 -22.96 16.51
C ARG A 327 9.36 -21.56 16.58
N GLU A 328 10.18 -20.56 16.77
CA GLU A 328 9.78 -19.15 16.87
C GLU A 328 9.01 -18.66 15.63
N VAL A 329 9.30 -19.26 14.46
CA VAL A 329 8.65 -18.90 13.19
C VAL A 329 7.40 -19.74 12.88
N TRP A 330 7.15 -20.86 13.59
CA TRP A 330 6.06 -21.79 13.28
C TRP A 330 4.66 -21.19 13.27
N ARG A 331 4.44 -20.17 14.09
CA ARG A 331 3.14 -19.47 14.15
C ARG A 331 2.91 -18.53 12.97
N GLN A 332 3.96 -18.22 12.25
CA GLN A 332 3.96 -17.21 11.19
C GLN A 332 3.93 -17.85 9.79
N VAL A 333 4.32 -19.11 9.67
CA VAL A 333 4.43 -19.90 8.42
C VAL A 333 3.37 -21.00 8.33
#